data_ec8c7fb17e487b693ec1d9c075c70bae
#
_entry.id   ec8c7fb17e487b693ec1d9c075c70bae
#
_cell.length_a   1.000
_cell.length_b   1.000
_cell.length_c   1.000
_cell.angle_alpha   90.00
_cell.angle_beta   90.00
_cell.angle_gamma   90.00
#
_symmetry.space_group_name_H-M   'P 1'
#
loop_
_entity.id
_entity.type
_entity.pdbx_description
1 polymer ?
#
loop_
_entity_poly.entity_id
_entity_poly.type
_entity_poly.pdbx_seq_one_letter_code
_entity_poly.pdbx_strand_id
1 'polypeptide(L)'
;MWIKQGSIRLPHPSVPLLLVGPGTGCAPFRAFIEERIALSVSSEKIVAPIMFFFGCRHEEQDFLYKEFWLAQTEDFKLLSHGLCGGFFVAFSRDQPRKVYVQHKIEEQSQNVWRMLQSGCSVYIAGSAHEMPVDVGDALEGVIVKEGHLSKENAKRWLKQLERSGKYHVEAWQ
;
A
#
# COMPACT_ATOMS: atom_id res chain seq x y z
N MET A 1 26.18 17.55 -0.18
CA MET A 1 24.97 16.73 -0.32
C MET A 1 23.83 17.45 0.40
N TRP A 2 22.75 17.79 -0.28
CA TRP A 2 21.60 18.47 0.34
C TRP A 2 20.54 17.40 0.65
N ILE A 3 20.18 17.25 1.92
CA ILE A 3 19.09 16.37 2.34
C ILE A 3 17.82 17.21 2.39
N LYS A 4 16.84 16.89 1.54
CA LYS A 4 15.48 17.42 1.65
C LYS A 4 14.65 16.50 2.53
N GLN A 5 13.90 17.08 3.45
CA GLN A 5 12.92 16.31 4.22
C GLN A 5 11.83 15.79 3.28
N GLY A 6 11.62 14.45 3.27
CA GLY A 6 10.56 13.83 2.48
C GLY A 6 9.16 14.22 2.96
N SER A 7 8.18 14.10 2.08
CA SER A 7 6.77 14.37 2.38
C SER A 7 6.10 13.20 3.14
N ILE A 8 6.62 12.00 2.98
CA ILE A 8 6.09 10.78 3.62
C ILE A 8 6.65 10.64 5.04
N ARG A 9 5.74 10.59 6.02
CA ARG A 9 6.07 10.31 7.42
C ARG A 9 5.34 9.07 7.89
N LEU A 10 6.04 8.18 8.59
CA LEU A 10 5.43 7.02 9.22
C LEU A 10 4.47 7.47 10.33
N PRO A 11 3.21 7.03 10.33
CA PRO A 11 2.28 7.32 11.40
C PRO A 11 2.55 6.45 12.63
N HIS A 12 1.85 6.73 13.72
CA HIS A 12 1.94 5.94 14.95
C HIS A 12 1.77 4.43 14.68
N PRO A 13 2.51 3.53 15.35
CA PRO A 13 2.48 2.08 15.08
C PRO A 13 1.08 1.42 15.15
N SER A 14 0.17 1.99 15.92
CA SER A 14 -1.23 1.52 16.02
C SER A 14 -2.11 1.87 14.82
N VAL A 15 -1.62 2.65 13.86
CA VAL A 15 -2.37 3.01 12.66
C VAL A 15 -2.12 1.98 11.56
N PRO A 16 -3.14 1.30 11.03
CA PRO A 16 -2.98 0.39 9.91
C PRO A 16 -2.44 1.11 8.66
N LEU A 17 -1.71 0.39 7.81
CA LEU A 17 -1.13 0.96 6.59
C LEU A 17 -1.64 0.23 5.35
N LEU A 18 -2.07 1.01 4.36
CA LEU A 18 -2.27 0.57 3.00
C LEU A 18 -1.18 1.20 2.13
N LEU A 19 -0.28 0.37 1.63
CA LEU A 19 0.91 0.80 0.89
C LEU A 19 0.79 0.36 -0.58
N VAL A 20 1.09 1.26 -1.50
CA VAL A 20 1.12 0.97 -2.94
C VAL A 20 2.43 1.50 -3.51
N GLY A 21 3.34 0.59 -3.89
CA GLY A 21 4.69 0.96 -4.29
C GLY A 21 5.28 0.08 -5.40
N PRO A 22 4.90 0.28 -6.67
CA PRO A 22 5.51 -0.44 -7.76
C PRO A 22 6.95 0.02 -8.04
N GLY A 23 7.80 -0.94 -8.44
CA GLY A 23 9.19 -0.71 -8.77
C GLY A 23 9.95 -0.06 -7.61
N THR A 24 10.67 1.02 -7.88
CA THR A 24 11.44 1.76 -6.87
C THR A 24 10.56 2.43 -5.80
N GLY A 25 9.24 2.56 -6.05
CA GLY A 25 8.27 3.06 -5.07
C GLY A 25 8.17 2.23 -3.80
N CYS A 26 8.69 1.01 -3.79
CA CYS A 26 8.73 0.17 -2.59
C CYS A 26 9.79 0.61 -1.55
N ALA A 27 10.79 1.41 -1.95
CA ALA A 27 11.92 1.75 -1.08
C ALA A 27 11.52 2.46 0.22
N PRO A 28 10.69 3.52 0.24
CA PRO A 28 10.23 4.12 1.49
C PRO A 28 9.41 3.14 2.34
N PHE A 29 8.68 2.23 1.75
CA PHE A 29 7.87 1.24 2.47
C PHE A 29 8.72 0.16 3.14
N ARG A 30 9.86 -0.17 2.56
CA ARG A 30 10.84 -1.00 3.24
C ARG A 30 11.27 -0.37 4.57
N ALA A 31 11.64 0.90 4.56
CA ALA A 31 11.99 1.61 5.78
C ALA A 31 10.85 1.63 6.81
N PHE A 32 9.60 1.79 6.37
CA PHE A 32 8.43 1.75 7.25
C PHE A 32 8.26 0.38 7.93
N ILE A 33 8.45 -0.69 7.17
CA ILE A 33 8.31 -2.05 7.67
C ILE A 33 9.46 -2.40 8.61
N GLU A 34 10.72 -2.04 8.26
CA GLU A 34 11.88 -2.22 9.12
C GLU A 34 11.71 -1.50 10.46
N GLU A 35 11.22 -0.26 10.47
CA GLU A 35 10.95 0.48 11.70
C GLU A 35 9.86 -0.21 12.55
N ARG A 36 8.78 -0.68 11.93
CA ARG A 36 7.73 -1.41 12.64
C ARG A 36 8.19 -2.76 13.21
N ILE A 37 9.05 -3.46 12.49
CA ILE A 37 9.70 -4.69 13.00
C ILE A 37 10.50 -4.34 14.26
N ALA A 38 11.35 -3.32 14.21
CA ALA A 38 12.16 -2.90 15.33
C ALA A 38 11.29 -2.53 16.55
N LEU A 39 10.18 -1.82 16.34
CA LEU A 39 9.24 -1.45 17.39
C LEU A 39 8.51 -2.66 17.98
N SER A 40 8.12 -3.64 17.18
CA SER A 40 7.44 -4.85 17.65
C SER A 40 8.33 -5.70 18.54
N VAL A 41 9.63 -5.75 18.26
CA VAL A 41 10.62 -6.50 19.05
C VAL A 41 10.97 -5.77 20.36
N SER A 42 11.07 -4.43 20.31
CA SER A 42 11.59 -3.64 21.45
C SER A 42 10.55 -3.30 22.52
N SER A 43 9.26 -3.33 22.20
CA SER A 43 8.26 -2.74 23.09
C SER A 43 7.04 -3.59 23.43
N GLU A 44 6.97 -4.87 23.01
CA GLU A 44 5.78 -5.73 23.15
C GLU A 44 4.47 -5.08 22.67
N LYS A 45 4.56 -3.99 21.93
CA LYS A 45 3.40 -3.25 21.44
C LYS A 45 2.81 -3.96 20.22
N ILE A 46 1.50 -4.10 20.24
CA ILE A 46 0.75 -4.57 19.05
C ILE A 46 0.93 -3.55 17.93
N VAL A 47 1.56 -3.97 16.86
CA VAL A 47 1.70 -3.18 15.63
C VAL A 47 0.49 -3.45 14.75
N ALA A 48 -0.12 -2.39 14.24
CA ALA A 48 -1.28 -2.51 13.37
C ALA A 48 -0.93 -3.17 12.02
N PRO A 49 -1.88 -3.86 11.36
CA PRO A 49 -1.64 -4.59 10.13
C PRO A 49 -1.20 -3.67 8.99
N ILE A 50 -0.44 -4.25 8.07
CA ILE A 50 0.01 -3.61 6.83
C ILE A 50 -0.54 -4.40 5.65
N MET A 51 -1.14 -3.70 4.70
CA MET A 51 -1.49 -4.22 3.39
C MET A 51 -0.60 -3.56 2.36
N PHE A 52 0.21 -4.34 1.63
CA PHE A 52 1.17 -3.81 0.68
C PHE A 52 0.97 -4.37 -0.72
N PHE A 53 0.78 -3.47 -1.68
CA PHE A 53 0.69 -3.77 -3.11
C PHE A 53 2.01 -3.38 -3.79
N PHE A 54 2.76 -4.39 -4.20
CA PHE A 54 3.99 -4.23 -4.96
C PHE A 54 3.75 -4.60 -6.42
N GLY A 55 4.43 -3.93 -7.36
CA GLY A 55 4.37 -4.25 -8.77
C GLY A 55 5.73 -4.13 -9.44
N CYS A 56 6.03 -5.04 -10.38
CA CYS A 56 7.19 -4.92 -11.24
C CYS A 56 6.90 -5.52 -12.63
N ARG A 57 7.88 -5.51 -13.52
CA ARG A 57 7.71 -6.08 -14.87
C ARG A 57 7.78 -7.59 -14.85
N HIS A 58 8.87 -8.12 -14.31
CA HIS A 58 9.18 -9.54 -14.27
C HIS A 58 9.56 -9.95 -12.85
N GLU A 59 9.04 -11.10 -12.40
CA GLU A 59 9.36 -11.64 -11.08
C GLU A 59 10.86 -11.91 -10.92
N GLU A 60 11.46 -12.57 -11.89
CA GLU A 60 12.85 -13.02 -11.79
C GLU A 60 13.89 -11.89 -11.94
N GLN A 61 13.50 -10.74 -12.50
CA GLN A 61 14.44 -9.67 -12.84
C GLN A 61 14.27 -8.40 -12.03
N ASP A 62 13.01 -8.05 -11.74
CA ASP A 62 12.65 -6.72 -11.24
C ASP A 62 12.04 -6.73 -9.83
N PHE A 63 11.95 -7.89 -9.18
CA PHE A 63 11.34 -8.01 -7.85
C PHE A 63 12.31 -7.53 -6.77
N LEU A 64 12.34 -6.22 -6.57
CA LEU A 64 13.22 -5.57 -5.58
C LEU A 64 12.92 -6.07 -4.17
N TYR A 65 13.96 -6.45 -3.43
CA TYR A 65 13.91 -6.92 -2.03
C TYR A 65 13.02 -8.17 -1.83
N LYS A 66 12.94 -9.07 -2.80
CA LYS A 66 12.05 -10.25 -2.80
C LYS A 66 12.11 -11.03 -1.48
N GLU A 67 13.31 -11.45 -1.06
CA GLU A 67 13.49 -12.23 0.18
C GLU A 67 13.00 -11.47 1.41
N PHE A 68 13.25 -10.15 1.47
CA PHE A 68 12.79 -9.33 2.58
C PHE A 68 11.25 -9.34 2.69
N TRP A 69 10.55 -9.10 1.56
CA TRP A 69 9.09 -9.08 1.57
C TRP A 69 8.50 -10.45 1.92
N LEU A 70 9.01 -11.51 1.30
CA LEU A 70 8.52 -12.86 1.53
C LEU A 70 8.72 -13.31 2.98
N ALA A 71 9.84 -12.96 3.60
CA ALA A 71 10.06 -13.22 5.03
C ALA A 71 9.04 -12.52 5.95
N GLN A 72 8.39 -11.45 5.49
CA GLN A 72 7.35 -10.74 6.25
C GLN A 72 5.93 -11.28 6.00
N THR A 73 5.74 -12.21 5.07
CA THR A 73 4.44 -12.84 4.80
C THR A 73 4.17 -14.08 5.64
N GLU A 74 5.18 -14.60 6.33
CA GLU A 74 5.03 -15.72 7.27
C GLU A 74 4.01 -15.42 8.36
N ASP A 75 3.48 -16.45 8.99
CA ASP A 75 2.48 -16.34 10.05
C ASP A 75 2.96 -15.41 11.17
N PHE A 76 2.05 -14.55 11.62
CA PHE A 76 2.28 -13.54 12.66
C PHE A 76 3.28 -12.42 12.29
N LYS A 77 3.74 -12.35 11.06
CA LYS A 77 4.55 -11.24 10.57
C LYS A 77 3.68 -10.09 10.04
N LEU A 78 4.31 -8.93 9.78
CA LEU A 78 3.60 -7.68 9.43
C LEU A 78 2.81 -7.73 8.14
N LEU A 79 3.24 -8.54 7.17
CA LEU A 79 2.59 -8.70 5.87
C LEU A 79 1.81 -10.03 5.75
N SER A 80 1.56 -10.71 6.87
CA SER A 80 0.74 -11.93 6.85
C SER A 80 -0.72 -11.62 6.49
N HIS A 81 -1.39 -12.59 5.86
CA HIS A 81 -2.78 -12.45 5.40
C HIS A 81 -3.83 -12.49 6.53
N GLY A 82 -3.44 -12.23 7.79
CA GLY A 82 -4.36 -12.10 8.92
C GLY A 82 -4.87 -10.67 9.08
N LEU A 83 -6.05 -10.51 9.70
CA LEU A 83 -6.61 -9.22 10.17
C LEU A 83 -6.59 -8.07 9.12
N CYS A 84 -6.87 -8.35 7.87
CA CYS A 84 -6.85 -7.42 6.74
C CYS A 84 -5.44 -6.98 6.28
N GLY A 85 -4.37 -7.55 6.78
CA GLY A 85 -3.02 -7.37 6.25
C GLY A 85 -2.78 -8.21 4.99
N GLY A 86 -1.59 -8.08 4.40
CA GLY A 86 -1.15 -8.93 3.31
C GLY A 86 -0.17 -8.27 2.36
N PHE A 87 0.48 -9.12 1.56
CA PHE A 87 1.39 -8.70 0.50
C PHE A 87 0.88 -9.20 -0.84
N PHE A 88 0.61 -8.28 -1.75
CA PHE A 88 0.00 -8.55 -3.05
C PHE A 88 0.93 -8.07 -4.16
N VAL A 89 1.28 -8.96 -5.09
CA VAL A 89 2.26 -8.70 -6.13
C VAL A 89 1.62 -8.71 -7.50
N ALA A 90 2.01 -7.76 -8.34
CA ALA A 90 1.62 -7.66 -9.73
C ALA A 90 2.86 -7.73 -10.64
N PHE A 91 2.93 -8.73 -11.52
CA PHE A 91 3.93 -8.83 -12.57
C PHE A 91 3.31 -8.41 -13.89
N SER A 92 3.78 -7.30 -14.47
CA SER A 92 3.08 -6.72 -15.62
C SER A 92 3.46 -7.35 -16.96
N ARG A 93 4.51 -8.18 -17.01
CA ARG A 93 5.02 -8.79 -18.26
C ARG A 93 5.25 -10.30 -18.21
N ASP A 94 4.89 -10.97 -17.12
CA ASP A 94 5.04 -12.43 -17.00
C ASP A 94 3.89 -13.22 -17.62
N GLN A 95 2.83 -12.52 -18.04
CA GLN A 95 1.68 -13.09 -18.73
C GLN A 95 1.24 -12.18 -19.90
N PRO A 96 0.47 -12.72 -20.89
CA PRO A 96 0.02 -11.94 -22.05
C PRO A 96 -0.78 -10.69 -21.71
N ARG A 97 -1.67 -10.78 -20.70
CA ARG A 97 -2.43 -9.64 -20.19
C ARG A 97 -1.63 -8.94 -19.09
N LYS A 98 -1.39 -7.64 -19.25
CA LYS A 98 -0.70 -6.85 -18.24
C LYS A 98 -1.50 -6.80 -16.93
N VAL A 99 -0.83 -7.11 -15.82
CA VAL A 99 -1.38 -7.01 -14.47
C VAL A 99 -0.60 -5.95 -13.70
N TYR A 100 -1.31 -4.97 -13.17
CA TYR A 100 -0.75 -3.86 -12.39
C TYR A 100 -1.31 -3.86 -10.97
N VAL A 101 -0.76 -3.03 -10.10
CA VAL A 101 -1.18 -2.93 -8.69
C VAL A 101 -2.64 -2.57 -8.53
N GLN A 102 -3.21 -1.72 -9.39
CA GLN A 102 -4.63 -1.37 -9.35
C GLN A 102 -5.54 -2.59 -9.55
N HIS A 103 -5.16 -3.54 -10.41
CA HIS A 103 -5.92 -4.79 -10.58
C HIS A 103 -5.89 -5.65 -9.31
N LYS A 104 -4.75 -5.67 -8.59
CA LYS A 104 -4.63 -6.37 -7.30
C LYS A 104 -5.46 -5.69 -6.21
N ILE A 105 -5.56 -4.37 -6.23
CA ILE A 105 -6.45 -3.61 -5.34
C ILE A 105 -7.91 -4.01 -5.59
N GLU A 106 -8.34 -4.10 -6.85
CA GLU A 106 -9.68 -4.53 -7.23
C GLU A 106 -9.96 -5.99 -6.84
N GLU A 107 -9.00 -6.91 -7.07
CA GLU A 107 -9.09 -8.31 -6.63
C GLU A 107 -9.28 -8.43 -5.12
N GLN A 108 -8.67 -7.55 -4.34
CA GLN A 108 -8.73 -7.52 -2.88
C GLN A 108 -9.78 -6.54 -2.33
N SER A 109 -10.76 -6.15 -3.12
CA SER A 109 -11.70 -5.06 -2.83
C SER A 109 -12.29 -5.11 -1.42
N GLN A 110 -12.74 -6.29 -0.94
CA GLN A 110 -13.32 -6.45 0.39
C GLN A 110 -12.29 -6.20 1.51
N ASN A 111 -11.07 -6.71 1.36
CA ASN A 111 -10.01 -6.52 2.34
C ASN A 111 -9.53 -5.08 2.36
N VAL A 112 -9.39 -4.46 1.17
CA VAL A 112 -9.05 -3.03 1.02
C VAL A 112 -10.11 -2.17 1.70
N TRP A 113 -11.39 -2.45 1.49
CA TRP A 113 -12.48 -1.71 2.13
C TRP A 113 -12.44 -1.83 3.66
N ARG A 114 -12.24 -3.03 4.20
CA ARG A 114 -12.07 -3.24 5.65
C ARG A 114 -10.88 -2.45 6.20
N MET A 115 -9.76 -2.44 5.47
CA MET A 115 -8.57 -1.67 5.82
C MET A 115 -8.87 -0.17 5.85
N LEU A 116 -9.57 0.36 4.84
CA LEU A 116 -9.99 1.76 4.79
C LEU A 116 -10.93 2.12 5.96
N GLN A 117 -11.91 1.25 6.26
CA GLN A 117 -12.82 1.45 7.38
C GLN A 117 -12.13 1.42 8.75
N SER A 118 -11.02 0.69 8.89
CA SER A 118 -10.23 0.67 10.13
C SER A 118 -9.46 1.96 10.40
N GLY A 119 -9.56 2.94 9.51
CA GLY A 119 -8.91 4.24 9.64
C GLY A 119 -7.43 4.22 9.27
N CYS A 120 -7.04 3.35 8.36
CA CYS A 120 -5.66 3.23 7.88
C CYS A 120 -5.14 4.54 7.25
N SER A 121 -3.83 4.66 7.20
CA SER A 121 -3.16 5.64 6.34
C SER A 121 -2.76 4.98 5.03
N VAL A 122 -3.05 5.66 3.92
CA VAL A 122 -2.75 5.24 2.55
C VAL A 122 -1.50 5.96 2.07
N TYR A 123 -0.55 5.20 1.56
CA TYR A 123 0.67 5.73 0.96
C TYR A 123 0.88 5.15 -0.44
N ILE A 124 1.03 6.02 -1.41
CA ILE A 124 1.28 5.69 -2.80
C ILE A 124 2.62 6.29 -3.19
N ALA A 125 3.57 5.46 -3.64
CA ALA A 125 4.88 5.94 -4.04
C ALA A 125 5.33 5.28 -5.35
N GLY A 126 5.96 6.07 -6.25
CA GLY A 126 6.50 5.56 -7.51
C GLY A 126 6.41 6.55 -8.66
N SER A 127 6.26 6.03 -9.90
CA SER A 127 6.21 6.87 -11.10
C SER A 127 5.04 7.85 -11.10
N ALA A 128 5.32 9.10 -11.48
CA ALA A 128 4.35 10.19 -11.54
C ALA A 128 3.39 10.14 -12.75
N HIS A 129 3.56 9.17 -13.66
CA HIS A 129 2.71 9.09 -14.86
C HIS A 129 1.26 8.70 -14.51
N GLU A 130 0.78 7.58 -15.02
CA GLU A 130 -0.62 7.15 -14.85
C GLU A 130 -0.89 6.48 -13.49
N MET A 131 0.15 5.91 -12.85
CA MET A 131 0.02 5.05 -11.67
C MET A 131 -0.76 5.69 -10.50
N PRO A 132 -0.49 6.93 -10.07
CA PRO A 132 -1.25 7.52 -8.95
C PRO A 132 -2.74 7.72 -9.27
N VAL A 133 -3.06 8.03 -10.53
CA VAL A 133 -4.45 8.19 -11.00
C VAL A 133 -5.15 6.83 -11.01
N ASP A 134 -4.54 5.82 -11.63
CA ASP A 134 -5.09 4.47 -11.72
C ASP A 134 -5.33 3.84 -10.35
N VAL A 135 -4.41 4.05 -9.42
CA VAL A 135 -4.56 3.60 -8.02
C VAL A 135 -5.70 4.36 -7.33
N GLY A 136 -5.79 5.66 -7.53
CA GLY A 136 -6.89 6.48 -7.02
C GLY A 136 -8.25 6.01 -7.53
N ASP A 137 -8.35 5.73 -8.83
CA ASP A 137 -9.58 5.23 -9.46
C ASP A 137 -9.95 3.83 -8.95
N ALA A 138 -8.97 2.93 -8.74
CA ALA A 138 -9.19 1.62 -8.14
C ALA A 138 -9.73 1.73 -6.71
N LEU A 139 -9.15 2.60 -5.89
CA LEU A 139 -9.63 2.83 -4.52
C LEU A 139 -11.04 3.44 -4.51
N GLU A 140 -11.33 4.38 -5.42
CA GLU A 140 -12.69 4.91 -5.62
C GLU A 140 -13.67 3.78 -5.98
N GLY A 141 -13.28 2.90 -6.92
CA GLY A 141 -14.06 1.74 -7.33
C GLY A 141 -14.35 0.79 -6.15
N VAL A 142 -13.37 0.54 -5.29
CA VAL A 142 -13.54 -0.26 -4.07
C VAL A 142 -14.58 0.39 -3.14
N ILE A 143 -14.49 1.70 -2.90
CA ILE A 143 -15.42 2.42 -2.03
C ILE A 143 -16.84 2.40 -2.59
N VAL A 144 -17.00 2.55 -3.89
CA VAL A 144 -18.31 2.44 -4.56
C VAL A 144 -18.88 1.04 -4.40
N LYS A 145 -18.08 0.02 -4.71
CA LYS A 145 -18.51 -1.38 -4.73
C LYS A 145 -18.82 -1.92 -3.33
N GLU A 146 -17.87 -1.84 -2.45
CA GLU A 146 -17.94 -2.48 -1.13
C GLU A 146 -18.61 -1.57 -0.07
N GLY A 147 -18.47 -0.26 -0.22
CA GLY A 147 -19.13 0.73 0.64
C GLY A 147 -20.56 1.07 0.21
N HIS A 148 -21.01 0.56 -0.95
CA HIS A 148 -22.32 0.87 -1.53
C HIS A 148 -22.58 2.38 -1.66
N LEU A 149 -21.53 3.15 -1.94
CA LEU A 149 -21.62 4.60 -2.09
C LEU A 149 -21.75 5.01 -3.57
N SER A 150 -22.36 6.17 -3.82
CA SER A 150 -22.29 6.77 -5.14
C SER A 150 -20.85 7.20 -5.45
N LYS A 151 -20.51 7.28 -6.74
CA LYS A 151 -19.18 7.73 -7.20
C LYS A 151 -18.82 9.10 -6.62
N GLU A 152 -19.78 10.01 -6.50
CA GLU A 152 -19.58 11.33 -5.92
C GLU A 152 -19.22 11.26 -4.43
N ASN A 153 -19.92 10.42 -3.68
CA ASN A 153 -19.65 10.22 -2.26
C ASN A 153 -18.32 9.51 -2.03
N ALA A 154 -17.93 8.55 -2.89
CA ALA A 154 -16.63 7.91 -2.85
C ALA A 154 -15.48 8.92 -3.05
N LYS A 155 -15.62 9.83 -4.02
CA LYS A 155 -14.67 10.93 -4.22
C LYS A 155 -14.57 11.86 -3.01
N ARG A 156 -15.71 12.20 -2.39
CA ARG A 156 -15.73 13.01 -1.17
C ARG A 156 -15.02 12.30 -0.02
N TRP A 157 -15.20 10.99 0.09
CA TRP A 157 -14.58 10.15 1.11
C TRP A 157 -13.04 10.14 0.96
N LEU A 158 -12.52 9.93 -0.26
CA LEU A 158 -11.07 10.01 -0.53
C LEU A 158 -10.50 11.40 -0.24
N LYS A 159 -11.19 12.48 -0.65
CA LYS A 159 -10.79 13.85 -0.31
C LYS A 159 -10.78 14.10 1.20
N GLN A 160 -11.70 13.51 1.95
CA GLN A 160 -11.70 13.61 3.39
C GLN A 160 -10.51 12.89 4.01
N LEU A 161 -10.13 11.73 3.47
CA LEU A 161 -8.94 10.99 3.88
C LEU A 161 -7.66 11.83 3.65
N GLU A 162 -7.56 12.47 2.49
CA GLU A 162 -6.48 13.40 2.15
C GLU A 162 -6.42 14.59 3.12
N ARG A 163 -7.55 15.27 3.36
CA ARG A 163 -7.63 16.41 4.28
C ARG A 163 -7.29 16.04 5.73
N SER A 164 -7.57 14.81 6.12
CA SER A 164 -7.19 14.30 7.46
C SER A 164 -5.73 13.88 7.58
N GLY A 165 -4.92 14.05 6.52
CA GLY A 165 -3.52 13.67 6.50
C GLY A 165 -3.30 12.16 6.50
N LYS A 166 -4.24 11.39 5.94
CA LYS A 166 -4.19 9.93 5.85
C LYS A 166 -4.09 9.39 4.43
N TYR A 167 -3.90 10.25 3.44
CA TYR A 167 -3.71 9.87 2.05
C TYR A 167 -2.52 10.64 1.49
N HIS A 168 -1.45 9.93 1.17
CA HIS A 168 -0.19 10.50 0.77
C HIS A 168 0.23 9.93 -0.59
N VAL A 169 0.61 10.82 -1.50
CA VAL A 169 1.16 10.44 -2.80
C VAL A 169 2.54 11.08 -2.93
N GLU A 170 3.55 10.25 -3.14
CA GLU A 170 4.90 10.69 -3.50
C GLU A 170 5.28 10.08 -4.84
N ALA A 171 5.27 10.88 -5.88
CA ALA A 171 5.49 10.45 -7.24
C ALA A 171 6.63 11.23 -7.88
N TRP A 172 7.50 10.53 -8.62
CA TRP A 172 8.65 11.09 -9.31
C TRP A 172 8.73 10.63 -10.77
N GLN A 173 9.38 11.44 -11.59
CA GLN A 173 9.65 11.16 -13.01
C GLN A 173 10.95 10.38 -13.17
#